data_6936457255753477c450bb981c5a4e41
#
_entry.id   6936457255753477c450bb981c5a4e41
#
_cell.length_a   1.000
_cell.length_b   1.000
_cell.length_c   1.000
_cell.angle_alpha   90.00
_cell.angle_beta   90.00
_cell.angle_gamma   90.00
#
_symmetry.space_group_name_H-M   'P 1'
#
loop_
_entity.id
_entity.type
_entity.pdbx_description
1 polymer ?
#
loop_
_entity_poly.entity_id
_entity_poly.type
_entity_poly.pdbx_seq_one_letter_code
_entity_poly.pdbx_strand_id
1 'polypeptide(L)'
;MNPGRPVPPPLAKTISLDTAGSEPSTGVLAAAYGATSPMSGLVPLTVARREPGEDDVEIAIEFCGLCHSDVHATRGEWRQPPYPLVPGHEIVGSVTRVGSAVEDFAVGDRVGVGCMVDSCRECDSCLEGLEQYCERGNVGTYGAADPRHEDAVTQGGYSTAVVVDKRFVLRVPGNLDPAAAAPLLCAGITTYSPLRYFDVEEGDSVGVVGLGGLGHMAVKLAKAMGAEVTVFTTSESKFDAARELGADHVVLSKDADAMEAANRSIDVIIDTVAAPHDLNPYFRTLRLDGALFQLGLPADDMPPVSPGLLIRRRLAYAGSLIGGIEETQEMLDFCAEHGVASDVEIVGAGQLNEAYDRMVAGDVKYRFVLDTATLQEPSERADA
;
A
#
# COMPACT_ATOMS: atom_id res chain seq x y z
N MET A 1 -11.57 -52.93 -1.21
CA MET A 1 -10.47 -51.98 -0.91
C MET A 1 -10.95 -50.60 -1.33
N ASN A 2 -11.20 -49.74 -0.34
CA ASN A 2 -11.80 -48.43 -0.56
C ASN A 2 -10.66 -47.43 -0.72
N PRO A 3 -10.52 -46.62 -1.82
CA PRO A 3 -9.46 -45.68 -1.98
C PRO A 3 -9.74 -44.38 -1.23
N GLY A 4 -8.88 -44.12 -0.26
CA GLY A 4 -8.39 -42.85 0.18
C GLY A 4 -9.35 -41.71 0.52
N ARG A 5 -9.71 -41.61 1.81
CA ARG A 5 -10.06 -40.30 2.39
C ARG A 5 -8.82 -39.37 2.31
N PRO A 6 -8.96 -38.10 1.91
CA PRO A 6 -7.86 -37.16 2.02
C PRO A 6 -7.50 -36.98 3.49
N VAL A 7 -6.23 -37.09 3.80
CA VAL A 7 -5.67 -36.82 5.12
C VAL A 7 -5.83 -35.30 5.34
N PRO A 8 -6.46 -34.85 6.45
CA PRO A 8 -6.50 -33.43 6.74
C PRO A 8 -5.08 -32.88 6.91
N PRO A 9 -4.80 -31.65 6.47
CA PRO A 9 -3.49 -31.04 6.68
C PRO A 9 -3.16 -31.00 8.18
N PRO A 10 -1.88 -31.11 8.55
CA PRO A 10 -1.50 -31.07 9.97
C PRO A 10 -1.93 -29.73 10.58
N LEU A 11 -2.58 -29.81 11.72
CA LEU A 11 -3.01 -28.65 12.51
C LEU A 11 -1.82 -27.68 12.69
N ALA A 12 -1.96 -26.46 12.18
CA ALA A 12 -0.97 -25.41 12.29
C ALA A 12 -0.70 -25.15 13.79
N LYS A 13 0.57 -25.21 14.17
CA LYS A 13 0.98 -24.82 15.52
C LYS A 13 0.81 -23.30 15.62
N THR A 14 -0.05 -22.85 16.52
CA THR A 14 -0.11 -21.43 16.91
C THR A 14 1.21 -21.07 17.55
N ILE A 15 1.97 -20.16 16.94
CA ILE A 15 3.20 -19.62 17.52
C ILE A 15 2.79 -18.34 18.22
N SER A 16 2.89 -18.30 19.56
CA SER A 16 2.72 -17.08 20.33
C SER A 16 4.01 -16.26 20.21
N LEU A 17 3.85 -15.00 19.82
CA LEU A 17 4.93 -14.01 19.79
C LEU A 17 5.11 -13.42 21.20
N ASP A 18 5.54 -14.23 22.16
CA ASP A 18 6.06 -13.71 23.41
C ASP A 18 7.49 -13.21 23.16
N THR A 19 7.71 -11.92 23.29
CA THR A 19 9.04 -11.33 23.36
C THR A 19 9.74 -11.90 24.58
N ALA A 20 10.86 -12.55 24.38
CA ALA A 20 11.58 -13.26 25.44
C ALA A 20 11.93 -12.31 26.61
N GLY A 21 11.32 -12.52 27.77
CA GLY A 21 11.84 -12.06 29.04
C GLY A 21 11.08 -11.01 29.85
N SER A 22 9.91 -10.55 29.43
CA SER A 22 9.00 -9.74 30.27
C SER A 22 7.69 -10.49 30.50
N GLU A 23 7.09 -10.31 31.70
CA GLU A 23 5.72 -10.77 31.95
C GLU A 23 4.79 -10.25 30.85
N PRO A 24 3.77 -11.03 30.42
CA PRO A 24 2.87 -10.60 29.35
C PRO A 24 2.31 -9.22 29.72
N SER A 25 2.59 -8.22 28.87
CA SER A 25 1.97 -6.91 29.01
C SER A 25 0.44 -7.11 29.01
N THR A 26 -0.28 -6.33 29.79
CA THR A 26 -1.74 -6.35 29.87
C THR A 26 -2.45 -5.99 28.55
N GLY A 27 -1.72 -6.00 27.42
CA GLY A 27 -2.17 -5.63 26.09
C GLY A 27 -3.13 -6.62 25.44
N VAL A 28 -3.76 -6.20 24.35
CA VAL A 28 -4.74 -6.98 23.59
C VAL A 28 -4.04 -8.05 22.74
N LEU A 29 -4.50 -9.30 22.85
CA LEU A 29 -4.09 -10.36 21.92
C LEU A 29 -4.95 -10.30 20.66
N ALA A 30 -4.32 -10.14 19.52
CA ALA A 30 -4.96 -10.08 18.22
C ALA A 30 -4.67 -11.35 17.42
N ALA A 31 -5.71 -11.98 16.85
CA ALA A 31 -5.53 -13.03 15.84
C ALA A 31 -4.89 -12.41 14.59
N ALA A 32 -3.97 -13.13 13.96
CA ALA A 32 -3.18 -12.61 12.85
C ALA A 32 -2.77 -13.71 11.85
N TYR A 33 -2.30 -13.28 10.69
CA TYR A 33 -1.57 -14.10 9.73
C TYR A 33 -0.24 -13.44 9.41
N GLY A 34 0.84 -14.23 9.42
CA GLY A 34 2.18 -13.71 9.15
C GLY A 34 3.15 -14.79 8.72
N ALA A 35 4.33 -14.37 8.30
CA ALA A 35 5.41 -15.25 7.91
C ALA A 35 6.33 -15.55 9.11
N THR A 36 6.75 -16.80 9.26
CA THR A 36 7.73 -17.24 10.29
C THR A 36 9.13 -17.41 9.72
N SER A 37 9.26 -17.35 8.41
CA SER A 37 10.51 -17.37 7.65
C SER A 37 10.22 -16.93 6.21
N PRO A 38 11.24 -16.63 5.37
CA PRO A 38 11.04 -16.26 3.96
C PRO A 38 10.24 -17.27 3.14
N MET A 39 10.25 -18.54 3.55
CA MET A 39 9.65 -19.67 2.81
C MET A 39 8.40 -20.25 3.49
N SER A 40 7.96 -19.67 4.61
CA SER A 40 6.83 -20.26 5.37
C SER A 40 5.46 -20.07 4.71
N GLY A 41 5.33 -19.11 3.79
CA GLY A 41 4.05 -18.53 3.47
C GLY A 41 3.46 -17.79 4.68
N LEU A 42 2.22 -17.37 4.57
CA LEU A 42 1.46 -16.77 5.67
C LEU A 42 0.74 -17.86 6.45
N VAL A 43 0.91 -17.87 7.76
CA VAL A 43 0.33 -18.85 8.70
C VAL A 43 -0.41 -18.13 9.84
N PRO A 44 -1.37 -18.78 10.49
CA PRO A 44 -2.03 -18.21 11.68
C PRO A 44 -1.02 -17.94 12.80
N LEU A 45 -1.12 -16.74 13.38
CA LEU A 45 -0.32 -16.24 14.49
C LEU A 45 -1.20 -15.51 15.49
N THR A 46 -0.65 -15.26 16.68
CA THR A 46 -1.20 -14.30 17.65
C THR A 46 -0.20 -13.20 17.86
N VAL A 47 -0.66 -11.96 17.83
CA VAL A 47 0.15 -10.76 18.12
C VAL A 47 -0.31 -10.13 19.42
N ALA A 48 0.62 -9.90 20.34
CA ALA A 48 0.36 -9.05 21.49
C ALA A 48 0.52 -7.58 21.07
N ARG A 49 -0.54 -6.79 21.26
CA ARG A 49 -0.51 -5.34 21.06
C ARG A 49 -0.25 -4.69 22.43
N ARG A 50 0.51 -3.58 22.45
CA ARG A 50 0.72 -2.82 23.67
C ARG A 50 -0.60 -2.24 24.20
N GLU A 51 -0.66 -1.95 25.51
CA GLU A 51 -1.74 -1.12 26.04
C GLU A 51 -1.67 0.28 25.41
N PRO A 52 -2.82 0.89 25.04
CA PRO A 52 -2.85 2.25 24.55
C PRO A 52 -2.29 3.23 25.60
N GLY A 53 -1.28 3.99 25.22
CA GLY A 53 -0.78 5.14 25.99
C GLY A 53 -1.72 6.35 25.87
N GLU A 54 -1.32 7.49 26.45
CA GLU A 54 -2.14 8.72 26.48
C GLU A 54 -2.49 9.25 25.09
N ASP A 55 -1.58 9.12 24.10
CA ASP A 55 -1.75 9.60 22.72
C ASP A 55 -2.20 8.50 21.75
N ASP A 56 -2.48 7.28 22.22
CA ASP A 56 -2.75 6.15 21.34
C ASP A 56 -4.24 5.96 21.05
N VAL A 57 -4.49 5.40 19.87
CA VAL A 57 -5.79 4.92 19.42
C VAL A 57 -5.69 3.41 19.18
N GLU A 58 -6.59 2.63 19.80
CA GLU A 58 -6.78 1.22 19.51
C GLU A 58 -7.87 1.06 18.47
N ILE A 59 -7.59 0.28 17.44
CA ILE A 59 -8.43 0.09 16.27
C ILE A 59 -8.72 -1.39 16.10
N ALA A 60 -10.01 -1.77 16.08
CA ALA A 60 -10.46 -3.05 15.55
C ALA A 60 -10.38 -2.97 14.01
N ILE A 61 -9.55 -3.82 13.42
CA ILE A 61 -9.34 -3.83 11.97
C ILE A 61 -10.51 -4.57 11.31
N GLU A 62 -11.10 -3.95 10.30
CA GLU A 62 -12.18 -4.54 9.50
C GLU A 62 -11.62 -5.08 8.17
N PHE A 63 -10.78 -4.28 7.52
CA PHE A 63 -10.17 -4.59 6.24
C PHE A 63 -8.69 -4.21 6.20
N CYS A 64 -7.91 -5.02 5.49
CA CYS A 64 -6.52 -4.68 5.19
C CYS A 64 -6.20 -5.01 3.73
N GLY A 65 -5.76 -4.03 2.96
CA GLY A 65 -5.33 -4.23 1.58
C GLY A 65 -4.05 -5.08 1.49
N LEU A 66 -3.92 -5.80 0.36
CA LEU A 66 -2.73 -6.58 0.02
C LEU A 66 -1.88 -5.82 -1.00
N CYS A 67 -0.60 -5.64 -0.71
CA CYS A 67 0.36 -4.95 -1.54
C CYS A 67 1.53 -5.86 -1.95
N HIS A 68 2.15 -5.61 -3.12
CA HIS A 68 3.39 -6.27 -3.49
C HIS A 68 4.50 -6.04 -2.46
N SER A 69 4.48 -4.91 -1.76
CA SER A 69 5.42 -4.63 -0.65
C SER A 69 5.31 -5.66 0.48
N ASP A 70 4.11 -6.17 0.75
CA ASP A 70 3.89 -7.22 1.75
C ASP A 70 4.52 -8.54 1.30
N VAL A 71 4.43 -8.87 0.00
CA VAL A 71 5.07 -10.06 -0.59
C VAL A 71 6.58 -9.96 -0.49
N HIS A 72 7.16 -8.84 -0.95
CA HIS A 72 8.60 -8.60 -0.91
C HIS A 72 9.14 -8.62 0.52
N ALA A 73 8.42 -8.00 1.47
CA ALA A 73 8.81 -7.97 2.86
C ALA A 73 8.76 -9.36 3.51
N THR A 74 7.68 -10.11 3.34
CA THR A 74 7.53 -11.45 3.92
C THR A 74 8.49 -12.47 3.34
N ARG A 75 8.89 -12.32 2.08
CA ARG A 75 9.89 -13.15 1.42
C ARG A 75 11.34 -12.70 1.66
N GLY A 76 11.53 -11.52 2.30
CA GLY A 76 12.86 -10.97 2.57
C GLY A 76 13.61 -10.53 1.30
N GLU A 77 12.90 -10.16 0.23
CA GLU A 77 13.48 -9.85 -1.09
C GLU A 77 14.21 -8.50 -1.10
N TRP A 78 13.75 -7.50 -0.34
CA TRP A 78 14.45 -6.22 -0.20
C TRP A 78 15.47 -6.22 0.94
N ARG A 79 15.08 -6.77 2.08
CA ARG A 79 15.91 -7.02 3.26
C ARG A 79 15.27 -8.12 4.10
N GLN A 80 16.05 -8.88 4.81
CA GLN A 80 15.52 -9.87 5.74
C GLN A 80 14.90 -9.16 6.94
N PRO A 81 13.55 -9.28 7.15
CA PRO A 81 12.92 -8.72 8.32
C PRO A 81 13.16 -9.60 9.54
N PRO A 82 12.94 -9.08 10.76
CA PRO A 82 12.78 -9.94 11.92
C PRO A 82 11.52 -10.79 11.78
N TYR A 83 11.65 -12.10 11.93
CA TYR A 83 10.52 -13.02 11.95
C TYR A 83 10.20 -13.44 13.38
N PRO A 84 8.92 -13.75 13.67
CA PRO A 84 7.75 -13.73 12.77
C PRO A 84 7.33 -12.31 12.41
N LEU A 85 6.80 -12.15 11.19
CA LEU A 85 6.35 -10.87 10.65
C LEU A 85 4.89 -10.96 10.23
N VAL A 86 4.04 -10.11 10.80
CA VAL A 86 2.67 -9.86 10.33
C VAL A 86 2.70 -8.64 9.41
N PRO A 87 2.43 -8.81 8.09
CA PRO A 87 2.40 -7.71 7.12
C PRO A 87 1.07 -6.94 7.16
N GLY A 88 0.89 -6.04 6.18
CA GLY A 88 -0.33 -5.24 5.99
C GLY A 88 -0.17 -3.80 6.49
N HIS A 89 -0.27 -2.85 5.55
CA HIS A 89 -0.08 -1.42 5.78
C HIS A 89 -1.17 -0.57 5.10
N GLU A 90 -2.30 -1.20 4.82
CA GLU A 90 -3.48 -0.58 4.20
C GLU A 90 -4.70 -0.90 5.09
N ILE A 91 -4.73 -0.34 6.29
CA ILE A 91 -5.64 -0.73 7.37
C ILE A 91 -6.84 0.20 7.41
N VAL A 92 -8.05 -0.37 7.40
CA VAL A 92 -9.29 0.35 7.72
C VAL A 92 -10.01 -0.40 8.84
N GLY A 93 -10.53 0.33 9.81
CA GLY A 93 -11.24 -0.23 10.94
C GLY A 93 -11.98 0.81 11.77
N SER A 94 -12.42 0.41 12.94
CA SER A 94 -13.16 1.24 13.87
C SER A 94 -12.40 1.41 15.18
N VAL A 95 -12.41 2.62 15.74
CA VAL A 95 -11.79 2.93 17.04
C VAL A 95 -12.52 2.16 18.15
N THR A 96 -11.76 1.43 18.97
CA THR A 96 -12.27 0.69 20.14
C THR A 96 -11.91 1.34 21.47
N ARG A 97 -10.72 1.95 21.57
CA ARG A 97 -10.28 2.72 22.72
C ARG A 97 -9.44 3.91 22.29
N VAL A 98 -9.43 4.95 23.11
CA VAL A 98 -8.59 6.14 22.93
C VAL A 98 -7.86 6.45 24.23
N GLY A 99 -6.62 6.92 24.10
CA GLY A 99 -5.83 7.42 25.22
C GLY A 99 -6.38 8.75 25.76
N SER A 100 -5.98 9.12 26.98
CA SER A 100 -6.52 10.28 27.70
C SER A 100 -6.22 11.63 27.04
N ALA A 101 -5.21 11.71 26.16
CA ALA A 101 -4.84 12.92 25.42
C ALA A 101 -5.36 12.92 23.97
N VAL A 102 -6.21 11.94 23.60
CA VAL A 102 -6.82 11.88 22.27
C VAL A 102 -8.13 12.63 22.28
N GLU A 103 -8.18 13.77 21.59
CA GLU A 103 -9.36 14.62 21.46
C GLU A 103 -10.02 14.54 20.07
N ASP A 104 -9.24 14.09 19.07
CA ASP A 104 -9.65 14.12 17.66
C ASP A 104 -10.42 12.87 17.21
N PHE A 105 -10.39 11.79 18.00
CA PHE A 105 -11.05 10.51 17.70
C PHE A 105 -11.91 10.05 18.87
N ALA A 106 -13.02 9.38 18.54
CA ALA A 106 -13.94 8.76 19.49
C ALA A 106 -14.15 7.28 19.17
N VAL A 107 -14.54 6.50 20.18
CA VAL A 107 -14.93 5.09 19.98
C VAL A 107 -16.06 4.99 18.97
N GLY A 108 -15.90 4.14 17.98
CA GLY A 108 -16.81 3.93 16.86
C GLY A 108 -16.48 4.74 15.60
N ASP A 109 -15.51 5.68 15.65
CA ASP A 109 -15.05 6.39 14.46
C ASP A 109 -14.40 5.42 13.48
N ARG A 110 -14.70 5.58 12.18
CA ARG A 110 -14.03 4.86 11.11
C ARG A 110 -12.71 5.53 10.78
N VAL A 111 -11.64 4.75 10.87
CA VAL A 111 -10.28 5.25 10.72
C VAL A 111 -9.43 4.34 9.83
N GLY A 112 -8.30 4.88 9.35
CA GLY A 112 -7.31 4.16 8.60
C GLY A 112 -5.91 4.36 9.15
N VAL A 113 -5.02 3.39 8.85
CA VAL A 113 -3.57 3.46 9.10
C VAL A 113 -2.86 3.02 7.83
N GLY A 114 -1.99 3.90 7.32
CA GLY A 114 -1.23 3.67 6.09
C GLY A 114 0.11 2.99 6.35
N CYS A 115 1.11 3.38 5.55
CA CYS A 115 2.41 2.72 5.48
C CYS A 115 3.33 3.01 6.67
N MET A 116 3.02 3.98 7.54
CA MET A 116 3.84 4.38 8.68
C MET A 116 2.99 4.64 9.92
N VAL A 117 3.57 4.41 11.09
CA VAL A 117 2.93 4.53 12.41
C VAL A 117 3.68 5.47 13.36
N ASP A 118 4.86 5.96 12.96
CA ASP A 118 5.62 6.96 13.70
C ASP A 118 6.70 7.63 12.81
N SER A 119 7.22 8.77 13.28
CA SER A 119 8.39 9.48 12.76
C SER A 119 9.07 10.25 13.90
N CYS A 120 10.18 10.97 13.64
CA CYS A 120 10.82 11.78 14.69
C CYS A 120 10.02 13.03 15.07
N ARG A 121 9.14 13.54 14.18
CA ARG A 121 8.21 14.67 14.40
C ARG A 121 8.88 16.04 14.63
N GLU A 122 10.19 16.16 14.49
CA GLU A 122 10.96 17.36 14.81
C GLU A 122 11.99 17.78 13.76
N CYS A 123 12.32 16.91 12.76
CA CYS A 123 13.14 17.31 11.63
C CYS A 123 12.34 18.15 10.63
N ASP A 124 13.03 18.84 9.75
CA ASP A 124 12.40 19.75 8.79
C ASP A 124 11.35 19.01 7.93
N SER A 125 11.66 17.82 7.42
CA SER A 125 10.70 17.01 6.66
C SER A 125 9.42 16.71 7.45
N CYS A 126 9.53 16.32 8.73
CA CYS A 126 8.35 16.04 9.55
C CYS A 126 7.53 17.29 9.86
N LEU A 127 8.19 18.45 10.05
CA LEU A 127 7.52 19.73 10.32
C LEU A 127 6.81 20.29 9.08
N GLU A 128 7.24 19.85 7.88
CA GLU A 128 6.61 20.18 6.59
C GLU A 128 5.52 19.17 6.17
N GLY A 129 5.16 18.20 7.02
CA GLY A 129 4.17 17.18 6.71
C GLY A 129 4.67 16.10 5.74
N LEU A 130 5.98 15.92 5.68
CA LEU A 130 6.68 14.95 4.81
C LEU A 130 7.31 13.82 5.66
N GLU A 131 6.52 13.22 6.56
CA GLU A 131 6.98 12.21 7.51
C GLU A 131 7.59 10.98 6.82
N GLN A 132 7.16 10.67 5.59
CA GLN A 132 7.74 9.60 4.76
C GLN A 132 9.22 9.83 4.46
N TYR A 133 9.68 11.08 4.48
CA TYR A 133 11.08 11.50 4.29
C TYR A 133 11.76 11.90 5.59
N CYS A 134 11.27 11.44 6.74
CA CYS A 134 11.86 11.72 8.04
C CYS A 134 13.38 11.47 8.02
N GLU A 135 14.19 12.48 8.38
CA GLU A 135 15.67 12.40 8.34
C GLU A 135 16.25 11.35 9.29
N ARG A 136 15.50 10.97 10.32
CA ARG A 136 15.87 9.91 11.28
C ARG A 136 15.26 8.55 10.92
N GLY A 137 14.55 8.48 9.80
CA GLY A 137 13.75 7.35 9.36
C GLY A 137 12.33 7.38 9.97
N ASN A 138 11.33 7.10 9.14
CA ASN A 138 9.96 6.83 9.61
C ASN A 138 9.87 5.41 10.18
N VAL A 139 8.82 5.16 10.96
CA VAL A 139 8.51 3.83 11.49
C VAL A 139 7.42 3.21 10.63
N GLY A 140 7.77 2.19 9.87
CA GLY A 140 6.81 1.45 9.04
C GLY A 140 5.78 0.70 9.90
N THR A 141 4.60 0.49 9.34
CA THR A 141 3.47 -0.17 10.00
C THR A 141 3.79 -1.60 10.41
N TYR A 142 4.78 -2.22 9.74
CA TYR A 142 5.34 -3.51 10.14
C TYR A 142 6.85 -3.59 9.87
N GLY A 143 7.53 -4.48 10.59
CA GLY A 143 8.94 -4.82 10.36
C GLY A 143 9.95 -3.74 10.75
N ALA A 144 9.52 -2.70 11.44
CA ALA A 144 10.37 -1.64 11.98
C ALA A 144 10.56 -1.82 13.49
N ALA A 145 11.66 -1.29 14.06
CA ALA A 145 11.78 -1.18 15.50
C ALA A 145 10.68 -0.28 16.05
N ASP A 146 9.97 -0.75 17.09
CA ASP A 146 8.91 0.05 17.72
C ASP A 146 9.54 1.01 18.74
N PRO A 147 9.52 2.34 18.49
CA PRO A 147 10.14 3.29 19.42
C PRO A 147 9.43 3.40 20.76
N ARG A 148 8.24 2.82 20.88
CA ARG A 148 7.39 2.85 22.07
C ARG A 148 7.42 1.57 22.88
N HIS A 149 8.10 0.55 22.37
CA HIS A 149 8.20 -0.75 23.03
C HIS A 149 9.60 -1.31 22.79
N GLU A 150 10.44 -1.27 23.85
CA GLU A 150 11.82 -1.74 23.79
C GLU A 150 11.88 -3.20 23.30
N ASP A 151 12.82 -3.46 22.39
CA ASP A 151 13.01 -4.74 21.71
C ASP A 151 11.84 -5.27 20.86
N ALA A 152 10.76 -4.50 20.70
CA ALA A 152 9.64 -4.91 19.87
C ALA A 152 9.80 -4.44 18.41
N VAL A 153 9.07 -5.15 17.53
CA VAL A 153 8.96 -4.85 16.10
C VAL A 153 7.51 -4.59 15.75
N THR A 154 7.26 -3.53 14.99
CA THR A 154 5.91 -3.22 14.52
C THR A 154 5.34 -4.37 13.71
N GLN A 155 4.05 -4.66 13.92
CA GLN A 155 3.30 -5.73 13.27
C GLN A 155 2.07 -5.15 12.57
N GLY A 156 1.82 -5.57 11.34
CA GLY A 156 0.86 -4.97 10.45
C GLY A 156 -0.61 -5.39 10.64
N GLY A 157 -1.38 -5.05 9.63
CA GLY A 157 -2.84 -5.12 9.62
C GLY A 157 -3.43 -6.47 9.19
N TYR A 158 -2.62 -7.49 8.87
CA TYR A 158 -3.19 -8.84 8.75
C TYR A 158 -3.46 -9.42 10.13
N SER A 159 -4.18 -8.64 10.91
CA SER A 159 -4.55 -8.95 12.30
C SER A 159 -5.89 -8.28 12.65
N THR A 160 -6.49 -8.69 13.76
CA THR A 160 -7.79 -8.18 14.21
C THR A 160 -7.73 -6.83 14.91
N ALA A 161 -6.54 -6.38 15.37
CA ALA A 161 -6.41 -5.10 16.06
C ALA A 161 -5.02 -4.48 15.86
N VAL A 162 -4.93 -3.16 16.00
CA VAL A 162 -3.68 -2.38 16.04
C VAL A 162 -3.80 -1.23 17.04
N VAL A 163 -2.65 -0.82 17.63
CA VAL A 163 -2.55 0.36 18.50
C VAL A 163 -1.54 1.31 17.87
N VAL A 164 -1.97 2.54 17.58
CA VAL A 164 -1.20 3.54 16.84
C VAL A 164 -1.33 4.91 17.51
N ASP A 165 -0.27 5.72 17.45
CA ASP A 165 -0.32 7.12 17.87
C ASP A 165 -1.35 7.90 17.02
N LYS A 166 -2.18 8.71 17.67
CA LYS A 166 -3.24 9.50 17.02
C LYS A 166 -2.78 10.32 15.82
N ARG A 167 -1.51 10.75 15.78
CA ARG A 167 -0.91 11.53 14.68
C ARG A 167 -0.71 10.74 13.40
N PHE A 168 -0.79 9.41 13.46
CA PHE A 168 -0.67 8.50 12.31
C PHE A 168 -1.98 7.77 12.01
N VAL A 169 -3.08 8.20 12.62
CA VAL A 169 -4.43 7.73 12.36
C VAL A 169 -5.14 8.71 11.45
N LEU A 170 -5.81 8.20 10.42
CA LEU A 170 -6.51 8.95 9.38
C LEU A 170 -8.02 8.75 9.53
N ARG A 171 -8.82 9.80 9.26
CA ARG A 171 -10.27 9.63 9.16
C ARG A 171 -10.63 9.06 7.79
N VAL A 172 -11.40 7.99 7.77
CA VAL A 172 -11.94 7.44 6.52
C VAL A 172 -13.35 8.01 6.32
N PRO A 173 -13.59 8.82 5.28
CA PRO A 173 -14.89 9.42 5.00
C PRO A 173 -16.02 8.38 4.91
N GLY A 174 -17.17 8.69 5.50
CA GLY A 174 -18.27 7.74 5.67
C GLY A 174 -18.96 7.29 4.37
N ASN A 175 -18.75 8.01 3.27
CA ASN A 175 -19.26 7.66 1.94
C ASN A 175 -18.31 6.80 1.12
N LEU A 176 -17.10 6.50 1.61
CA LEU A 176 -16.22 5.50 1.02
C LEU A 176 -16.56 4.11 1.56
N ASP A 177 -16.62 3.12 0.68
CA ASP A 177 -16.66 1.72 1.09
C ASP A 177 -15.36 1.35 1.82
N PRO A 178 -15.38 0.78 3.03
CA PRO A 178 -14.19 0.57 3.83
C PRO A 178 -13.20 -0.43 3.18
N ALA A 179 -13.66 -1.45 2.46
CA ALA A 179 -12.79 -2.37 1.75
C ALA A 179 -12.11 -1.68 0.56
N ALA A 180 -12.85 -0.85 -0.19
CA ALA A 180 -12.31 -0.10 -1.32
C ALA A 180 -11.43 1.08 -0.88
N ALA A 181 -11.58 1.57 0.35
CA ALA A 181 -10.75 2.62 0.93
C ALA A 181 -9.39 2.10 1.42
N ALA A 182 -9.28 0.85 1.84
CA ALA A 182 -8.05 0.28 2.37
C ALA A 182 -6.85 0.46 1.42
N PRO A 183 -6.92 0.13 0.11
CA PRO A 183 -5.79 0.34 -0.79
C PRO A 183 -5.46 1.81 -1.07
N LEU A 184 -6.35 2.75 -0.78
CA LEU A 184 -6.06 4.19 -0.92
C LEU A 184 -4.90 4.61 -0.02
N LEU A 185 -4.75 3.96 1.15
CA LEU A 185 -3.73 4.24 2.15
C LEU A 185 -2.29 3.87 1.72
N CYS A 186 -2.14 3.21 0.57
CA CYS A 186 -0.86 2.95 -0.07
C CYS A 186 -0.92 3.31 -1.56
N ALA A 187 -1.68 2.56 -2.37
CA ALA A 187 -1.75 2.80 -3.82
C ALA A 187 -2.36 4.15 -4.17
N GLY A 188 -3.37 4.61 -3.41
CA GLY A 188 -3.98 5.92 -3.58
C GLY A 188 -2.98 7.04 -3.33
N ILE A 189 -2.43 7.12 -2.14
CA ILE A 189 -1.49 8.19 -1.77
C ILE A 189 -0.21 8.16 -2.60
N THR A 190 0.32 6.96 -2.92
CA THR A 190 1.53 6.84 -3.74
C THR A 190 1.34 7.46 -5.12
N THR A 191 0.14 7.36 -5.70
CA THR A 191 -0.16 7.91 -7.02
C THR A 191 -0.71 9.34 -6.97
N TYR A 192 -1.35 9.74 -5.87
CA TYR A 192 -1.85 11.09 -5.64
C TYR A 192 -0.71 12.09 -5.42
N SER A 193 0.24 11.76 -4.56
CA SER A 193 1.33 12.67 -4.16
C SER A 193 2.12 13.25 -5.34
N PRO A 194 2.63 12.48 -6.32
CA PRO A 194 3.33 13.07 -7.48
C PRO A 194 2.41 13.86 -8.41
N LEU A 195 1.13 13.52 -8.55
CA LEU A 195 0.15 14.29 -9.32
C LEU A 195 -0.08 15.67 -8.64
N ARG A 196 -0.24 15.65 -7.32
CA ARG A 196 -0.39 16.85 -6.49
C ARG A 196 0.87 17.71 -6.50
N TYR A 197 2.06 17.08 -6.38
CA TYR A 197 3.35 17.77 -6.44
C TYR A 197 3.60 18.45 -7.79
N PHE A 198 3.16 17.85 -8.88
CA PHE A 198 3.25 18.43 -10.24
C PHE A 198 2.15 19.46 -10.51
N ASP A 199 1.23 19.65 -9.57
CA ASP A 199 0.08 20.57 -9.68
C ASP A 199 -0.84 20.24 -10.87
N VAL A 200 -1.14 18.93 -11.02
CA VAL A 200 -2.00 18.45 -12.12
C VAL A 200 -3.40 19.03 -12.00
N GLU A 201 -3.86 19.66 -13.09
CA GLU A 201 -5.17 20.30 -13.18
C GLU A 201 -5.92 19.98 -14.47
N GLU A 202 -7.11 20.54 -14.64
CA GLU A 202 -7.92 20.36 -15.85
C GLU A 202 -7.17 20.85 -17.11
N GLY A 203 -7.04 19.95 -18.07
CA GLY A 203 -6.36 20.20 -19.34
C GLY A 203 -4.92 19.71 -19.44
N ASP A 204 -4.32 19.27 -18.32
CA ASP A 204 -3.03 18.60 -18.35
C ASP A 204 -3.13 17.20 -18.94
N SER A 205 -2.04 16.73 -19.54
CA SER A 205 -1.93 15.38 -20.11
C SER A 205 -1.08 14.50 -19.23
N VAL A 206 -1.70 13.48 -18.63
CA VAL A 206 -1.05 12.53 -17.72
C VAL A 206 -0.84 11.19 -18.41
N GLY A 207 0.40 10.70 -18.43
CA GLY A 207 0.76 9.36 -18.85
C GLY A 207 0.85 8.40 -17.66
N VAL A 208 0.24 7.23 -17.76
CA VAL A 208 0.36 6.17 -16.74
C VAL A 208 1.03 4.97 -17.39
N VAL A 209 2.21 4.58 -16.90
CA VAL A 209 2.94 3.40 -17.38
C VAL A 209 2.62 2.21 -16.48
N GLY A 210 2.01 1.18 -17.08
CA GLY A 210 1.52 0.01 -16.37
C GLY A 210 0.08 0.16 -15.88
N LEU A 211 -0.67 -0.95 -15.90
CA LEU A 211 -2.04 -1.03 -15.42
C LEU A 211 -2.15 -2.22 -14.46
N GLY A 212 -1.84 -1.96 -13.22
CA GLY A 212 -1.90 -2.86 -12.08
C GLY A 212 -2.45 -2.14 -10.85
N GLY A 213 -2.06 -2.60 -9.65
CA GLY A 213 -2.55 -2.06 -8.38
C GLY A 213 -2.29 -0.56 -8.14
N LEU A 214 -1.16 -0.01 -8.62
CA LEU A 214 -0.88 1.43 -8.61
C LEU A 214 -1.52 2.13 -9.83
N GLY A 215 -1.30 1.56 -11.02
CA GLY A 215 -1.71 2.20 -12.28
C GLY A 215 -3.20 2.47 -12.37
N HIS A 216 -4.07 1.58 -11.86
CA HIS A 216 -5.52 1.83 -11.86
C HIS A 216 -5.89 3.04 -11.00
N MET A 217 -5.22 3.23 -9.85
CA MET A 217 -5.42 4.42 -9.00
C MET A 217 -4.89 5.68 -9.67
N ALA A 218 -3.70 5.62 -10.30
CA ALA A 218 -3.16 6.75 -11.06
C ALA A 218 -4.12 7.23 -12.15
N VAL A 219 -4.74 6.31 -12.89
CA VAL A 219 -5.75 6.65 -13.93
C VAL A 219 -6.96 7.33 -13.30
N LYS A 220 -7.55 6.73 -12.24
CA LYS A 220 -8.75 7.28 -11.58
C LYS A 220 -8.50 8.65 -10.95
N LEU A 221 -7.37 8.82 -10.28
CA LEU A 221 -7.02 10.09 -9.63
C LEU A 221 -6.72 11.20 -10.63
N ALA A 222 -5.88 10.93 -11.64
CA ALA A 222 -5.60 11.90 -12.70
C ALA A 222 -6.88 12.31 -13.45
N LYS A 223 -7.78 11.35 -13.70
CA LYS A 223 -9.06 11.65 -14.33
C LYS A 223 -9.96 12.51 -13.46
N ALA A 224 -9.99 12.24 -12.14
CA ALA A 224 -10.76 13.04 -11.18
C ALA A 224 -10.20 14.47 -11.01
N MET A 225 -8.89 14.67 -11.23
CA MET A 225 -8.25 15.99 -11.29
C MET A 225 -8.54 16.75 -12.61
N GLY A 226 -9.24 16.12 -13.59
CA GLY A 226 -9.59 16.74 -14.86
C GLY A 226 -8.59 16.53 -15.99
N ALA A 227 -7.54 15.73 -15.78
CA ALA A 227 -6.51 15.49 -16.78
C ALA A 227 -7.00 14.65 -17.97
N GLU A 228 -6.35 14.81 -19.12
CA GLU A 228 -6.39 13.88 -20.24
C GLU A 228 -5.43 12.72 -19.99
N VAL A 229 -5.96 11.51 -19.83
CA VAL A 229 -5.18 10.36 -19.35
C VAL A 229 -4.81 9.41 -20.49
N THR A 230 -3.50 9.16 -20.66
CA THR A 230 -2.94 8.16 -21.56
C THR A 230 -2.34 7.00 -20.80
N VAL A 231 -2.85 5.78 -21.01
CA VAL A 231 -2.26 4.56 -20.43
C VAL A 231 -1.29 3.91 -21.41
N PHE A 232 -0.07 3.67 -20.98
CA PHE A 232 0.93 2.89 -21.70
C PHE A 232 0.93 1.45 -21.17
N THR A 233 0.65 0.47 -22.03
CA THR A 233 0.61 -0.94 -21.67
C THR A 233 1.33 -1.81 -22.69
N THR A 234 1.87 -2.95 -22.24
CA THR A 234 2.51 -3.95 -23.12
C THR A 234 1.52 -4.98 -23.67
N SER A 235 0.21 -4.89 -23.32
CA SER A 235 -0.81 -5.90 -23.69
C SER A 235 -2.10 -5.23 -24.19
N GLU A 236 -2.54 -5.60 -25.37
CA GLU A 236 -3.81 -5.17 -25.94
C GLU A 236 -5.03 -5.63 -25.11
N SER A 237 -4.90 -6.76 -24.39
CA SER A 237 -5.98 -7.25 -23.51
C SER A 237 -6.34 -6.30 -22.37
N LYS A 238 -5.51 -5.29 -22.10
CA LYS A 238 -5.74 -4.27 -21.08
C LYS A 238 -6.42 -3.00 -21.63
N PHE A 239 -6.66 -2.90 -22.93
CA PHE A 239 -7.18 -1.67 -23.54
C PHE A 239 -8.58 -1.30 -23.05
N ASP A 240 -9.50 -2.26 -23.05
CA ASP A 240 -10.87 -2.01 -22.60
C ASP A 240 -10.90 -1.68 -21.10
N ALA A 241 -10.15 -2.42 -20.30
CA ALA A 241 -10.02 -2.15 -18.87
C ALA A 241 -9.42 -0.76 -18.56
N ALA A 242 -8.45 -0.27 -19.35
CA ALA A 242 -7.92 1.08 -19.20
C ALA A 242 -8.99 2.15 -19.49
N ARG A 243 -9.79 1.97 -20.53
CA ARG A 243 -10.90 2.88 -20.87
C ARG A 243 -12.00 2.87 -19.81
N GLU A 244 -12.35 1.69 -19.29
CA GLU A 244 -13.33 1.54 -18.20
C GLU A 244 -12.92 2.30 -16.94
N LEU A 245 -11.61 2.39 -16.66
CA LEU A 245 -11.06 3.16 -15.55
C LEU A 245 -11.03 4.68 -15.79
N GLY A 246 -11.25 5.12 -17.04
CA GLY A 246 -11.29 6.54 -17.39
C GLY A 246 -10.14 7.03 -18.30
N ALA A 247 -9.30 6.13 -18.83
CA ALA A 247 -8.26 6.53 -19.77
C ALA A 247 -8.88 7.04 -21.10
N ASP A 248 -8.45 8.21 -21.54
CA ASP A 248 -8.86 8.81 -22.81
C ASP A 248 -8.12 8.15 -23.98
N HIS A 249 -6.85 7.79 -23.76
CA HIS A 249 -5.99 7.13 -24.73
C HIS A 249 -5.30 5.90 -24.16
N VAL A 250 -5.08 4.90 -25.01
CA VAL A 250 -4.32 3.70 -24.64
C VAL A 250 -3.29 3.44 -25.73
N VAL A 251 -2.03 3.34 -25.34
CA VAL A 251 -0.88 3.15 -26.23
C VAL A 251 -0.24 1.80 -25.95
N LEU A 252 -0.07 0.97 -26.99
CA LEU A 252 0.71 -0.25 -26.89
C LEU A 252 2.20 0.11 -26.91
N SER A 253 2.86 0.02 -25.77
CA SER A 253 4.25 0.48 -25.63
C SER A 253 5.29 -0.34 -26.42
N LYS A 254 4.89 -1.52 -26.95
CA LYS A 254 5.69 -2.35 -27.84
C LYS A 254 5.55 -1.94 -29.32
N ASP A 255 4.58 -1.11 -29.65
CA ASP A 255 4.35 -0.59 -30.99
C ASP A 255 5.10 0.74 -31.15
N ALA A 256 6.13 0.73 -31.99
CA ALA A 256 6.98 1.90 -32.21
C ALA A 256 6.23 3.07 -32.88
N ASP A 257 5.27 2.77 -33.78
CA ASP A 257 4.49 3.79 -34.46
C ASP A 257 3.49 4.44 -33.51
N ALA A 258 2.86 3.65 -32.62
CA ALA A 258 1.98 4.18 -31.57
C ALA A 258 2.74 5.05 -30.56
N MET A 259 3.94 4.64 -30.16
CA MET A 259 4.80 5.44 -29.28
C MET A 259 5.29 6.72 -29.94
N GLU A 260 5.63 6.69 -31.23
CA GLU A 260 6.02 7.89 -31.99
C GLU A 260 4.83 8.85 -32.14
N ALA A 261 3.62 8.35 -32.35
CA ALA A 261 2.41 9.17 -32.42
C ALA A 261 2.13 9.91 -31.09
N ALA A 262 2.52 9.33 -29.95
CA ALA A 262 2.42 9.95 -28.63
C ALA A 262 3.59 10.92 -28.31
N ASN A 263 4.53 11.15 -29.23
CA ASN A 263 5.69 12.01 -29.01
C ASN A 263 5.27 13.44 -28.67
N ARG A 264 5.80 13.99 -27.55
CA ARG A 264 5.53 15.35 -27.04
C ARG A 264 4.04 15.65 -26.78
N SER A 265 3.31 14.69 -26.29
CA SER A 265 1.88 14.84 -25.96
C SER A 265 1.59 14.85 -24.45
N ILE A 266 2.55 14.44 -23.60
CA ILE A 266 2.35 14.21 -22.17
C ILE A 266 3.09 15.28 -21.35
N ASP A 267 2.46 15.80 -20.31
CA ASP A 267 3.06 16.76 -19.37
C ASP A 267 3.76 16.04 -18.22
N VAL A 268 3.10 15.03 -17.62
CA VAL A 268 3.66 14.22 -16.54
C VAL A 268 3.39 12.75 -16.74
N ILE A 269 4.37 11.91 -16.42
CA ILE A 269 4.25 10.44 -16.48
C ILE A 269 4.37 9.87 -15.06
N ILE A 270 3.44 9.00 -14.71
CA ILE A 270 3.46 8.18 -13.50
C ILE A 270 3.86 6.76 -13.90
N ASP A 271 5.09 6.36 -13.58
CA ASP A 271 5.58 5.02 -13.85
C ASP A 271 5.35 4.09 -12.66
N THR A 272 4.46 3.14 -12.84
CA THR A 272 4.02 2.20 -11.78
C THR A 272 4.62 0.80 -11.93
N VAL A 273 5.54 0.61 -12.88
CA VAL A 273 6.12 -0.71 -13.19
C VAL A 273 7.26 -1.05 -12.24
N ALA A 274 7.09 -2.10 -11.43
CA ALA A 274 8.08 -2.57 -10.46
C ALA A 274 9.08 -3.60 -11.08
N ALA A 275 9.43 -3.46 -12.34
CA ALA A 275 10.41 -4.29 -13.03
C ALA A 275 11.32 -3.41 -13.90
N PRO A 276 12.60 -3.76 -14.06
CA PRO A 276 13.49 -3.02 -14.94
C PRO A 276 12.96 -2.96 -16.38
N HIS A 277 12.87 -1.75 -16.94
CA HIS A 277 12.44 -1.51 -18.31
C HIS A 277 13.04 -0.22 -18.86
N ASP A 278 13.08 -0.08 -20.18
CA ASP A 278 13.62 1.11 -20.83
C ASP A 278 12.67 2.31 -20.72
N LEU A 279 13.08 3.35 -19.99
CA LEU A 279 12.33 4.59 -19.82
C LEU A 279 12.49 5.56 -21.01
N ASN A 280 13.48 5.38 -21.89
CA ASN A 280 13.76 6.32 -22.97
C ASN A 280 12.58 6.52 -23.95
N PRO A 281 11.80 5.50 -24.32
CA PRO A 281 10.59 5.69 -25.11
C PRO A 281 9.58 6.62 -24.45
N TYR A 282 9.36 6.47 -23.14
CA TYR A 282 8.41 7.31 -22.37
C TYR A 282 8.90 8.75 -22.24
N PHE A 283 10.20 9.00 -22.01
CA PHE A 283 10.75 10.35 -22.03
C PHE A 283 10.56 11.06 -23.38
N ARG A 284 10.44 10.32 -24.51
CA ARG A 284 10.13 10.92 -25.82
C ARG A 284 8.71 11.46 -25.89
N THR A 285 7.77 10.88 -25.15
CA THR A 285 6.38 11.33 -25.14
C THR A 285 6.16 12.61 -24.34
N LEU A 286 7.09 12.95 -23.43
CA LEU A 286 6.99 14.17 -22.63
C LEU A 286 7.15 15.44 -23.47
N ARG A 287 6.38 16.46 -23.10
CA ARG A 287 6.50 17.85 -23.60
C ARG A 287 7.76 18.53 -23.03
N LEU A 288 7.99 19.77 -23.41
CA LEU A 288 8.97 20.66 -22.78
C LEU A 288 8.59 20.83 -21.30
N ASP A 289 9.58 20.76 -20.40
CA ASP A 289 9.42 20.85 -18.94
C ASP A 289 8.63 19.70 -18.29
N GLY A 290 8.33 18.66 -19.04
CA GLY A 290 7.61 17.49 -18.52
C GLY A 290 8.44 16.68 -17.52
N ALA A 291 7.75 15.89 -16.71
CA ALA A 291 8.35 15.05 -15.68
C ALA A 291 7.93 13.58 -15.77
N LEU A 292 8.83 12.67 -15.38
CA LEU A 292 8.51 11.27 -15.14
C LEU A 292 8.79 10.93 -13.68
N PHE A 293 7.76 10.47 -12.98
CA PHE A 293 7.86 9.99 -11.60
C PHE A 293 7.88 8.46 -11.57
N GLN A 294 8.98 7.91 -11.03
CA GLN A 294 9.15 6.49 -10.76
C GLN A 294 8.50 6.14 -9.43
N LEU A 295 7.49 5.29 -9.44
CA LEU A 295 6.80 4.80 -8.25
C LEU A 295 7.01 3.29 -8.05
N GLY A 296 7.07 2.55 -9.16
CA GLY A 296 7.41 1.13 -9.09
C GLY A 296 8.85 0.94 -8.59
N LEU A 297 9.04 0.12 -7.56
CA LEU A 297 10.37 -0.20 -7.02
C LEU A 297 10.82 -1.57 -7.56
N PRO A 298 11.67 -1.61 -8.60
CA PRO A 298 12.23 -2.86 -9.12
C PRO A 298 13.27 -3.44 -8.15
N ALA A 299 13.45 -4.77 -8.20
CA ALA A 299 14.48 -5.46 -7.43
C ALA A 299 15.89 -5.21 -7.97
N ASP A 300 16.02 -4.97 -9.28
CA ASP A 300 17.29 -4.71 -9.97
C ASP A 300 17.32 -3.27 -10.50
N ASP A 301 18.51 -2.79 -10.83
CA ASP A 301 18.73 -1.45 -11.37
C ASP A 301 17.99 -1.21 -12.69
N MET A 302 17.47 0.01 -12.86
CA MET A 302 16.84 0.44 -14.11
C MET A 302 17.88 0.62 -15.23
N PRO A 303 17.52 0.34 -16.50
CA PRO A 303 18.35 0.69 -17.65
C PRO A 303 18.67 2.20 -17.68
N PRO A 304 19.83 2.60 -18.20
CA PRO A 304 20.25 4.00 -18.18
C PRO A 304 19.35 4.89 -19.05
N VAL A 305 19.00 6.06 -18.52
CA VAL A 305 18.29 7.12 -19.24
C VAL A 305 19.28 7.94 -20.05
N SER A 306 18.96 8.25 -21.31
CA SER A 306 19.79 9.08 -22.19
C SER A 306 19.80 10.55 -21.72
N PRO A 307 20.96 11.10 -21.28
CA PRO A 307 21.04 12.50 -20.86
C PRO A 307 20.57 13.49 -21.94
N GLY A 308 20.78 13.15 -23.20
CA GLY A 308 20.35 14.00 -24.33
C GLY A 308 18.85 14.19 -24.43
N LEU A 309 18.04 13.23 -23.95
CA LEU A 309 16.58 13.38 -23.86
C LEU A 309 16.22 14.44 -22.79
N LEU A 310 16.81 14.34 -21.61
CA LEU A 310 16.56 15.26 -20.50
C LEU A 310 16.98 16.69 -20.87
N ILE A 311 18.21 16.89 -21.35
CA ILE A 311 18.80 18.20 -21.63
C ILE A 311 18.01 18.95 -22.74
N ARG A 312 17.61 18.26 -23.82
CA ARG A 312 17.01 18.91 -24.98
C ARG A 312 15.63 19.50 -24.72
N ARG A 313 14.93 19.04 -23.69
CA ARG A 313 13.57 19.46 -23.35
C ARG A 313 13.38 19.84 -21.89
N ARG A 314 14.49 19.97 -21.13
CA ARG A 314 14.49 20.33 -19.69
C ARG A 314 13.56 19.41 -18.90
N LEU A 315 13.65 18.08 -19.18
CA LEU A 315 12.81 17.09 -18.53
C LEU A 315 13.31 16.75 -17.14
N ALA A 316 12.37 16.45 -16.23
CA ALA A 316 12.66 15.93 -14.91
C ALA A 316 12.50 14.41 -14.84
N TYR A 317 13.38 13.74 -14.10
CA TYR A 317 13.24 12.36 -13.67
C TYR A 317 13.32 12.33 -12.15
N ALA A 318 12.24 11.93 -11.51
CA ALA A 318 12.12 11.96 -10.06
C ALA A 318 11.51 10.65 -9.54
N GLY A 319 11.69 10.38 -8.25
CA GLY A 319 10.97 9.37 -7.51
C GLY A 319 9.96 10.02 -6.57
N SER A 320 8.95 9.28 -6.17
CA SER A 320 8.01 9.65 -5.11
C SER A 320 7.72 8.45 -4.22
N LEU A 321 7.68 8.67 -2.92
CA LEU A 321 7.44 7.63 -1.93
C LEU A 321 6.18 7.98 -1.15
N ILE A 322 5.10 7.20 -1.30
CA ILE A 322 3.83 7.41 -0.57
C ILE A 322 3.51 8.92 -0.43
N GLY A 323 3.00 9.35 0.71
CA GLY A 323 2.79 10.75 1.08
C GLY A 323 2.84 10.91 2.59
N GLY A 324 2.88 12.15 3.09
CA GLY A 324 2.76 12.47 4.50
C GLY A 324 1.34 12.23 5.02
N ILE A 325 1.16 12.39 6.33
CA ILE A 325 -0.14 12.12 6.96
C ILE A 325 -1.20 13.13 6.52
N GLU A 326 -0.86 14.41 6.49
CA GLU A 326 -1.77 15.48 6.04
C GLU A 326 -2.17 15.29 4.57
N GLU A 327 -1.20 15.02 3.69
CA GLU A 327 -1.46 14.76 2.27
C GLU A 327 -2.30 13.48 2.06
N THR A 328 -2.08 12.46 2.91
CA THR A 328 -2.90 11.23 2.85
C THR A 328 -4.35 11.50 3.26
N GLN A 329 -4.58 12.36 4.26
CA GLN A 329 -5.94 12.78 4.62
C GLN A 329 -6.59 13.60 3.50
N GLU A 330 -5.86 14.56 2.90
CA GLU A 330 -6.31 15.32 1.72
C GLU A 330 -6.74 14.37 0.59
N MET A 331 -5.93 13.36 0.29
CA MET A 331 -6.25 12.35 -0.74
C MET A 331 -7.52 11.57 -0.42
N LEU A 332 -7.74 11.15 0.84
CA LEU A 332 -8.95 10.44 1.24
C LEU A 332 -10.20 11.33 1.08
N ASP A 333 -10.10 12.61 1.46
CA ASP A 333 -11.18 13.58 1.33
C ASP A 333 -11.47 13.87 -0.15
N PHE A 334 -10.44 14.03 -0.98
CA PHE A 334 -10.54 14.14 -2.44
C PHE A 334 -11.23 12.92 -3.05
N CYS A 335 -10.82 11.71 -2.66
CA CYS A 335 -11.45 10.48 -3.13
C CYS A 335 -12.93 10.41 -2.76
N ALA A 336 -13.29 10.85 -1.56
CA ALA A 336 -14.68 10.90 -1.10
C ALA A 336 -15.54 11.92 -1.87
N GLU A 337 -14.98 13.09 -2.18
CA GLU A 337 -15.63 14.15 -2.93
C GLU A 337 -15.89 13.75 -4.39
N HIS A 338 -14.89 13.10 -5.01
CA HIS A 338 -14.94 12.74 -6.43
C HIS A 338 -15.45 11.32 -6.69
N GLY A 339 -15.78 10.54 -5.65
CA GLY A 339 -16.26 9.17 -5.78
C GLY A 339 -15.18 8.20 -6.30
N VAL A 340 -13.91 8.49 -6.01
CA VAL A 340 -12.76 7.64 -6.38
C VAL A 340 -12.53 6.58 -5.31
N ALA A 341 -12.48 5.32 -5.72
CA ALA A 341 -12.17 4.20 -4.83
C ALA A 341 -11.41 3.12 -5.60
N SER A 342 -10.73 2.24 -4.89
CA SER A 342 -10.03 1.10 -5.50
C SER A 342 -11.02 0.02 -5.94
N ASP A 343 -10.73 -0.65 -7.06
CA ASP A 343 -11.45 -1.87 -7.46
C ASP A 343 -10.85 -3.05 -6.71
N VAL A 344 -11.66 -3.72 -5.89
CA VAL A 344 -11.19 -4.71 -4.92
C VAL A 344 -11.86 -6.07 -5.09
N GLU A 345 -11.10 -7.12 -4.81
CA GLU A 345 -11.55 -8.48 -4.57
C GLU A 345 -11.29 -8.81 -3.10
N ILE A 346 -12.36 -9.05 -2.34
CA ILE A 346 -12.26 -9.36 -0.91
C ILE A 346 -11.91 -10.84 -0.76
N VAL A 347 -10.92 -11.12 0.09
CA VAL A 347 -10.43 -12.48 0.37
C VAL A 347 -10.47 -12.77 1.88
N GLY A 348 -10.72 -14.02 2.24
CA GLY A 348 -10.58 -14.48 3.61
C GLY A 348 -9.14 -14.89 3.95
N ALA A 349 -8.86 -15.01 5.25
CA ALA A 349 -7.54 -15.38 5.78
C ALA A 349 -6.97 -16.68 5.17
N GLY A 350 -7.80 -17.69 4.94
CA GLY A 350 -7.38 -18.95 4.31
C GLY A 350 -6.95 -18.84 2.85
N GLN A 351 -7.23 -17.70 2.20
CA GLN A 351 -6.92 -17.44 0.78
C GLN A 351 -5.70 -16.55 0.60
N LEU A 352 -5.08 -16.05 1.68
CA LEU A 352 -3.98 -15.06 1.60
C LEU A 352 -2.80 -15.54 0.77
N ASN A 353 -2.37 -16.80 0.90
CA ASN A 353 -1.25 -17.35 0.13
C ASN A 353 -1.61 -17.45 -1.37
N GLU A 354 -2.83 -17.89 -1.70
CA GLU A 354 -3.33 -17.93 -3.07
C GLU A 354 -3.42 -16.51 -3.66
N ALA A 355 -3.92 -15.54 -2.88
CA ALA A 355 -4.00 -14.15 -3.29
C ALA A 355 -2.60 -13.56 -3.58
N TYR A 356 -1.58 -13.90 -2.78
CA TYR A 356 -0.19 -13.53 -3.06
C TYR A 356 0.31 -14.10 -4.38
N ASP A 357 0.06 -15.39 -4.63
CA ASP A 357 0.50 -16.03 -5.88
C ASP A 357 -0.22 -15.42 -7.11
N ARG A 358 -1.52 -15.16 -7.01
CA ARG A 358 -2.31 -14.49 -8.05
C ARG A 358 -1.83 -13.05 -8.28
N MET A 359 -1.52 -12.31 -7.21
CA MET A 359 -1.00 -10.94 -7.30
C MET A 359 0.35 -10.90 -8.02
N VAL A 360 1.28 -11.82 -7.69
CA VAL A 360 2.58 -11.95 -8.37
C VAL A 360 2.40 -12.34 -9.85
N ALA A 361 1.42 -13.17 -10.17
CA ALA A 361 1.07 -13.53 -11.54
C ALA A 361 0.34 -12.40 -12.31
N GLY A 362 -0.06 -11.32 -11.64
CA GLY A 362 -0.86 -10.23 -12.23
C GLY A 362 -2.32 -10.63 -12.51
N ASP A 363 -2.83 -11.64 -11.82
CA ASP A 363 -4.20 -12.15 -11.93
C ASP A 363 -5.10 -11.54 -10.85
N VAL A 364 -5.27 -10.23 -10.92
CA VAL A 364 -6.21 -9.47 -10.06
C VAL A 364 -6.63 -8.16 -10.74
N LYS A 365 -7.88 -7.76 -10.57
CA LYS A 365 -8.43 -6.47 -11.03
C LYS A 365 -9.07 -5.72 -9.84
N TYR A 366 -8.34 -4.84 -9.11
CA TYR A 366 -6.89 -4.59 -9.25
C TYR A 366 -6.18 -4.82 -7.93
N ARG A 367 -6.93 -4.93 -6.80
CA ARG A 367 -6.40 -5.09 -5.44
C ARG A 367 -7.12 -6.20 -4.71
N PHE A 368 -6.37 -6.98 -3.93
CA PHE A 368 -6.97 -7.85 -2.91
C PHE A 368 -7.11 -7.10 -1.60
N VAL A 369 -8.16 -7.43 -0.85
CA VAL A 369 -8.39 -6.91 0.50
C VAL A 369 -8.79 -8.05 1.42
N LEU A 370 -8.06 -8.19 2.52
CA LEU A 370 -8.38 -9.16 3.57
C LEU A 370 -9.58 -8.67 4.36
N ASP A 371 -10.62 -9.51 4.46
CA ASP A 371 -11.65 -9.39 5.49
C ASP A 371 -11.13 -10.02 6.79
N THR A 372 -10.82 -9.16 7.77
CA THR A 372 -10.23 -9.59 9.04
C THR A 372 -11.21 -10.33 9.93
N ALA A 373 -12.52 -10.24 9.71
CA ALA A 373 -13.51 -11.06 10.40
C ALA A 373 -13.31 -12.57 10.15
N THR A 374 -12.58 -12.92 9.09
CA THR A 374 -12.22 -14.32 8.76
C THR A 374 -10.98 -14.83 9.50
N LEU A 375 -10.27 -13.96 10.24
CA LEU A 375 -9.18 -14.35 11.12
C LEU A 375 -9.78 -15.07 12.32
N GLN A 376 -9.42 -16.34 12.49
CA GLN A 376 -9.87 -17.10 13.66
C GLN A 376 -9.07 -16.69 14.88
N GLU A 377 -9.77 -16.46 15.99
CA GLU A 377 -9.09 -16.39 17.28
C GLU A 377 -8.32 -17.69 17.52
N PRO A 378 -7.13 -17.61 18.15
CA PRO A 378 -6.41 -18.81 18.56
C PRO A 378 -7.36 -19.65 19.42
N SER A 379 -7.69 -20.86 18.99
CA SER A 379 -8.53 -21.74 19.83
C SER A 379 -7.83 -21.86 21.19
N GLU A 380 -8.52 -21.49 22.27
CA GLU A 380 -8.10 -21.85 23.63
C GLU A 380 -7.73 -23.34 23.59
N ARG A 381 -6.54 -23.66 24.07
CA ARG A 381 -6.10 -25.05 24.12
C ARG A 381 -7.18 -25.87 24.81
N ALA A 382 -7.71 -26.82 24.10
CA ALA A 382 -8.29 -27.98 24.75
C ALA A 382 -7.12 -28.73 25.42
N ASP A 383 -6.78 -28.32 26.64
CA ASP A 383 -6.00 -29.12 27.57
C ASP A 383 -6.90 -30.28 28.01
N ALA A 384 -6.61 -31.48 27.51
CA ALA A 384 -7.04 -32.75 28.06
C ALA A 384 -5.88 -33.74 27.99
#